data_773f4e920a009e2facef88d6125f48ea
#
_entry.id   773f4e920a009e2facef88d6125f48ea
#
_cell.length_a   1.000
_cell.length_b   1.000
_cell.length_c   1.000
_cell.angle_alpha   90.00
_cell.angle_beta   90.00
_cell.angle_gamma   90.00
#
_symmetry.space_group_name_H-M   'P 1'
#
loop_
_entity.id
_entity.type
_entity.pdbx_description
1 polymer ?
#
loop_
_entity_poly.entity_id
_entity_poly.type
_entity_poly.pdbx_seq_one_letter_code
_entity_poly.pdbx_strand_id
1 'polypeptide(L)'
;AFSIGSEAEFYRTFASQVIACASSKIERWIEDAKKFLTGVVPQIIVNDQITDFVAFDLKFVPQERDKMAILQLPELLAKEKGIRIIVCIDEFQQLANLPEYKDMEGKMRSVWQQQQLTSYCLYGSKRNMMLNIFNNSNSPFYRFGQVIFMQKIAKEHWVPFILSSFEKTGKRISESFASRICDVVECHSWYLQQLCYFIWSFTVSEVTEEVFSLGLKQVLN
;
A
#
# COMPACT_ATOMS: atom_id res chain seq x y z
N ALA A 1 -4.19 2.46 -6.08
CA ALA A 1 -4.38 3.18 -4.81
C ALA A 1 -5.88 3.41 -4.64
N PHE A 2 -6.46 2.89 -3.55
CA PHE A 2 -7.86 3.17 -3.22
C PHE A 2 -7.94 4.61 -2.71
N SER A 3 -8.66 5.49 -3.41
CA SER A 3 -8.98 6.79 -2.86
C SER A 3 -10.15 6.61 -1.88
N ILE A 4 -9.89 6.79 -0.60
CA ILE A 4 -10.92 6.78 0.43
C ILE A 4 -11.61 8.13 0.39
N GLY A 5 -12.85 8.16 -0.07
CA GLY A 5 -13.65 9.38 -0.26
C GLY A 5 -14.47 9.79 0.97
N SER A 6 -14.62 8.92 1.97
CA SER A 6 -15.38 9.22 3.19
C SER A 6 -14.96 8.35 4.38
N GLU A 7 -15.28 8.81 5.57
CA GLU A 7 -15.09 8.06 6.81
C GLU A 7 -15.81 6.70 6.78
N ALA A 8 -17.03 6.65 6.31
CA ALA A 8 -17.83 5.43 6.22
C ALA A 8 -17.17 4.41 5.27
N GLU A 9 -16.59 4.87 4.15
CA GLU A 9 -15.86 4.03 3.22
C GLU A 9 -14.61 3.46 3.87
N PHE A 10 -13.85 4.25 4.63
CA PHE A 10 -12.69 3.77 5.37
C PHE A 10 -13.06 2.60 6.29
N TYR A 11 -14.03 2.78 7.18
CA TYR A 11 -14.41 1.74 8.13
C TYR A 11 -14.94 0.49 7.44
N ARG A 12 -15.74 0.64 6.38
CA ARG A 12 -16.24 -0.47 5.59
C ARG A 12 -15.12 -1.27 4.93
N THR A 13 -14.23 -0.56 4.24
CA THR A 13 -13.10 -1.19 3.54
C THR A 13 -12.14 -1.85 4.53
N PHE A 14 -11.84 -1.19 5.64
CA PHE A 14 -10.99 -1.73 6.70
C PHE A 14 -11.57 -3.05 7.25
N ALA A 15 -12.85 -3.07 7.62
CA ALA A 15 -13.51 -4.27 8.12
C ALA A 15 -13.49 -5.41 7.08
N SER A 16 -13.86 -5.09 5.84
CA SER A 16 -13.91 -6.04 4.73
C SER A 16 -12.56 -6.71 4.48
N GLN A 17 -11.49 -5.92 4.38
CA GLN A 17 -10.15 -6.43 4.13
C GLN A 17 -9.60 -7.25 5.29
N VAL A 18 -9.81 -6.81 6.53
CA VAL A 18 -9.35 -7.53 7.71
C VAL A 18 -10.01 -8.91 7.80
N ILE A 19 -11.33 -8.99 7.60
CA ILE A 19 -12.05 -10.26 7.62
C ILE A 19 -11.61 -11.16 6.45
N ALA A 20 -11.51 -10.60 5.24
CA ALA A 20 -11.12 -11.35 4.05
C ALA A 20 -9.73 -11.98 4.19
N CYS A 21 -8.75 -11.22 4.69
CA CYS A 21 -7.38 -11.72 4.88
C CYS A 21 -7.27 -12.73 6.02
N ALA A 22 -8.09 -12.60 7.07
CA ALA A 22 -8.07 -13.52 8.20
C ALA A 22 -8.84 -14.82 7.96
N SER A 23 -9.68 -14.88 6.93
CA SER A 23 -10.60 -16.00 6.68
C SER A 23 -10.17 -16.80 5.45
N SER A 24 -9.87 -18.09 5.64
CA SER A 24 -9.35 -18.95 4.56
C SER A 24 -10.41 -19.46 3.58
N LYS A 25 -11.70 -19.29 3.89
CA LYS A 25 -12.84 -19.74 3.06
C LYS A 25 -13.99 -18.73 3.16
N ILE A 26 -14.78 -18.63 2.09
CA ILE A 26 -15.94 -17.72 1.97
C ILE A 26 -16.94 -17.91 3.12
N GLU A 27 -17.23 -19.16 3.48
CA GLU A 27 -18.18 -19.51 4.55
C GLU A 27 -17.70 -18.93 5.90
N ARG A 28 -16.42 -19.07 6.22
CA ARG A 28 -15.82 -18.50 7.43
C ARG A 28 -15.81 -16.97 7.42
N TRP A 29 -15.59 -16.38 6.26
CA TRP A 29 -15.68 -14.93 6.12
C TRP A 29 -17.08 -14.40 6.48
N ILE A 30 -18.15 -15.08 6.00
CA ILE A 30 -19.54 -14.72 6.32
C ILE A 30 -19.82 -14.91 7.82
N GLU A 31 -19.34 -16.01 8.42
CA GLU A 31 -19.47 -16.29 9.86
C GLU A 31 -18.72 -15.23 10.69
N ASP A 32 -17.47 -14.93 10.35
CA ASP A 32 -16.67 -13.92 11.04
C ASP A 32 -17.33 -12.52 10.93
N ALA A 33 -17.81 -12.14 9.75
CA ALA A 33 -18.51 -10.88 9.55
C ALA A 33 -19.78 -10.77 10.43
N LYS A 34 -20.60 -11.81 10.48
CA LYS A 34 -21.81 -11.85 11.31
C LYS A 34 -21.51 -11.88 12.80
N LYS A 35 -20.43 -12.55 13.20
CA LYS A 35 -20.04 -12.69 14.59
C LYS A 35 -19.49 -11.41 15.19
N PHE A 36 -18.65 -10.69 14.43
CA PHE A 36 -17.92 -9.53 14.93
C PHE A 36 -18.60 -8.18 14.63
N LEU A 37 -19.48 -8.15 13.63
CA LEU A 37 -20.13 -6.92 13.18
C LEU A 37 -21.66 -7.08 13.20
N THR A 38 -22.32 -6.48 14.17
CA THR A 38 -23.78 -6.52 14.27
C THR A 38 -24.44 -5.66 13.18
N GLY A 39 -25.45 -6.21 12.49
CA GLY A 39 -26.21 -5.49 11.46
C GLY A 39 -25.53 -5.41 10.08
N VAL A 40 -24.45 -6.14 9.88
CA VAL A 40 -23.74 -6.23 8.60
C VAL A 40 -24.37 -7.31 7.72
N VAL A 41 -24.65 -6.95 6.47
CA VAL A 41 -25.03 -7.91 5.43
C VAL A 41 -23.81 -8.18 4.55
N PRO A 42 -23.16 -9.35 4.69
CA PRO A 42 -22.05 -9.71 3.80
C PRO A 42 -22.57 -9.88 2.37
N GLN A 43 -21.93 -9.24 1.40
CA GLN A 43 -22.20 -9.47 -0.02
C GLN A 43 -20.92 -9.95 -0.70
N ILE A 44 -21.09 -10.98 -1.52
CA ILE A 44 -20.02 -11.49 -2.37
C ILE A 44 -20.18 -10.82 -3.73
N ILE A 45 -19.22 -9.99 -4.11
CA ILE A 45 -19.14 -9.44 -5.46
C ILE A 45 -18.18 -10.34 -6.24
N VAL A 46 -18.73 -11.15 -7.13
CA VAL A 46 -17.92 -11.92 -8.08
C VAL A 46 -17.61 -11.00 -9.26
N ASN A 47 -16.36 -10.66 -9.45
CA ASN A 47 -15.92 -9.89 -10.61
C ASN A 47 -15.54 -10.88 -11.72
N ASP A 48 -16.39 -11.03 -12.73
CA ASP A 48 -16.24 -11.99 -13.84
C ASP A 48 -15.02 -11.73 -14.76
N GLN A 49 -14.24 -10.68 -14.55
CA GLN A 49 -13.20 -10.27 -15.50
C GLN A 49 -11.74 -10.57 -15.08
N ILE A 50 -11.49 -11.04 -13.87
CA ILE A 50 -10.12 -11.41 -13.47
C ILE A 50 -10.18 -12.68 -12.63
N THR A 51 -9.72 -13.78 -13.20
CA THR A 51 -9.46 -15.06 -12.53
C THR A 51 -8.64 -14.83 -11.26
N ASP A 52 -9.13 -15.37 -10.13
CA ASP A 52 -8.49 -15.53 -8.81
C ASP A 52 -8.65 -14.43 -7.75
N PHE A 53 -9.39 -13.35 -7.96
CA PHE A 53 -9.72 -12.42 -6.88
C PHE A 53 -11.24 -12.30 -6.69
N VAL A 54 -11.78 -12.99 -5.71
CA VAL A 54 -13.15 -12.74 -5.22
C VAL A 54 -13.08 -11.49 -4.36
N ALA A 55 -13.65 -10.39 -4.84
CA ALA A 55 -13.78 -9.16 -4.06
C ALA A 55 -14.92 -9.35 -3.05
N PHE A 56 -14.58 -9.34 -1.77
CA PHE A 56 -15.56 -9.34 -0.68
C PHE A 56 -15.91 -7.90 -0.33
N ASP A 57 -17.17 -7.55 -0.40
CA ASP A 57 -17.65 -6.25 0.06
C ASP A 57 -18.71 -6.42 1.17
N LEU A 58 -18.59 -5.57 2.18
CA LEU A 58 -19.56 -5.49 3.26
C LEU A 58 -20.47 -4.30 2.97
N LYS A 59 -21.73 -4.55 2.58
CA LYS A 59 -22.72 -3.49 2.47
C LYS A 59 -23.27 -3.16 3.84
N PHE A 60 -22.73 -2.11 4.45
CA PHE A 60 -23.29 -1.46 5.62
C PHE A 60 -22.81 -0.01 5.70
N VAL A 61 -23.57 0.81 6.40
CA VAL A 61 -23.14 2.15 6.76
C VAL A 61 -22.75 2.10 8.23
N PRO A 62 -21.45 2.20 8.56
CA PRO A 62 -20.99 2.16 9.94
C PRO A 62 -21.62 3.28 10.75
N GLN A 63 -22.32 2.93 11.83
CA GLN A 63 -22.79 3.91 12.80
C GLN A 63 -21.69 4.18 13.83
N GLU A 64 -21.85 5.24 14.62
CA GLU A 64 -20.84 5.66 15.60
C GLU A 64 -20.42 4.53 16.55
N ARG A 65 -21.38 3.73 17.03
CA ARG A 65 -21.15 2.56 17.89
C ARG A 65 -20.32 1.46 17.24
N ASP A 66 -20.34 1.37 15.89
CA ASP A 66 -19.69 0.29 15.15
C ASP A 66 -18.20 0.60 14.90
N LYS A 67 -17.83 1.88 14.86
CA LYS A 67 -16.47 2.33 14.51
C LYS A 67 -15.41 1.75 15.43
N MET A 68 -15.64 1.78 16.75
CA MET A 68 -14.70 1.21 17.71
C MET A 68 -14.58 -0.31 17.59
N ALA A 69 -15.70 -1.00 17.38
CA ALA A 69 -15.71 -2.45 17.15
C ALA A 69 -14.96 -2.82 15.87
N ILE A 70 -15.11 -2.06 14.79
CA ILE A 70 -14.38 -2.25 13.54
C ILE A 70 -12.88 -2.09 13.76
N LEU A 71 -12.44 -1.06 14.49
CA LEU A 71 -11.01 -0.86 14.79
C LEU A 71 -10.42 -1.95 15.69
N GLN A 72 -11.23 -2.60 16.53
CA GLN A 72 -10.82 -3.74 17.37
C GLN A 72 -10.77 -5.06 16.61
N LEU A 73 -11.42 -5.15 15.45
CA LEU A 73 -11.59 -6.38 14.69
C LEU A 73 -10.29 -7.16 14.41
N PRO A 74 -9.17 -6.51 14.01
CA PRO A 74 -7.92 -7.24 13.78
C PRO A 74 -7.45 -7.99 15.03
N GLU A 75 -7.49 -7.36 16.18
CA GLU A 75 -7.06 -7.96 17.45
C GLU A 75 -7.98 -9.10 17.90
N LEU A 76 -9.30 -8.95 17.70
CA LEU A 76 -10.28 -10.00 18.02
C LEU A 76 -10.06 -11.24 17.16
N LEU A 77 -9.88 -11.04 15.85
CA LEU A 77 -9.59 -12.14 14.92
C LEU A 77 -8.23 -12.78 15.21
N ALA A 78 -7.21 -11.99 15.53
CA ALA A 78 -5.89 -12.46 15.88
C ALA A 78 -5.95 -13.39 17.12
N LYS A 79 -6.67 -12.98 18.17
CA LYS A 79 -6.89 -13.77 19.39
C LYS A 79 -7.65 -15.07 19.12
N GLU A 80 -8.76 -14.96 18.39
CA GLU A 80 -9.58 -16.14 18.10
C GLU A 80 -8.85 -17.19 17.27
N LYS A 81 -8.08 -16.75 16.27
CA LYS A 81 -7.38 -17.64 15.35
C LYS A 81 -5.97 -18.04 15.82
N GLY A 82 -5.50 -17.46 16.92
CA GLY A 82 -4.14 -17.71 17.44
C GLY A 82 -3.02 -17.26 16.51
N ILE A 83 -3.24 -16.17 15.76
CA ILE A 83 -2.30 -15.62 14.77
C ILE A 83 -1.89 -14.19 15.12
N ARG A 84 -0.84 -13.68 14.45
CA ARG A 84 -0.52 -12.26 14.43
C ARG A 84 -1.03 -11.64 13.14
N ILE A 85 -1.59 -10.43 13.23
CA ILE A 85 -2.08 -9.68 12.08
C ILE A 85 -1.22 -8.43 11.88
N ILE A 86 -0.82 -8.17 10.65
CA ILE A 86 -0.18 -6.92 10.24
C ILE A 86 -1.15 -6.20 9.31
N VAL A 87 -1.59 -5.02 9.73
CA VAL A 87 -2.47 -4.16 8.94
C VAL A 87 -1.60 -3.11 8.23
N CYS A 88 -1.60 -3.16 6.91
CA CYS A 88 -0.88 -2.22 6.05
C CYS A 88 -1.87 -1.22 5.44
N ILE A 89 -1.68 0.08 5.67
CA ILE A 89 -2.55 1.13 5.10
C ILE A 89 -1.69 2.02 4.21
N ASP A 90 -1.94 1.91 2.90
CA ASP A 90 -1.29 2.73 1.87
C ASP A 90 -1.92 4.12 1.80
N GLU A 91 -1.09 5.11 1.44
CA GLU A 91 -1.48 6.52 1.30
C GLU A 91 -2.26 7.05 2.54
N PHE A 92 -1.82 6.62 3.75
CA PHE A 92 -2.49 6.90 5.02
C PHE A 92 -2.78 8.40 5.22
N GLN A 93 -1.91 9.28 4.71
CA GLN A 93 -2.11 10.72 4.79
C GLN A 93 -3.36 11.23 4.04
N GLN A 94 -3.95 10.42 3.14
CA GLN A 94 -5.19 10.83 2.47
C GLN A 94 -6.37 10.94 3.46
N LEU A 95 -6.35 10.16 4.54
CA LEU A 95 -7.35 10.26 5.60
C LEU A 95 -7.37 11.65 6.23
N ALA A 96 -6.22 12.33 6.30
CA ALA A 96 -6.12 13.67 6.85
C ALA A 96 -6.88 14.74 6.05
N ASN A 97 -7.35 14.43 4.85
CA ASN A 97 -8.20 15.30 4.05
C ASN A 97 -9.70 15.16 4.39
N LEU A 98 -10.09 14.14 5.17
CA LEU A 98 -11.47 13.95 5.57
C LEU A 98 -11.87 14.93 6.68
N PRO A 99 -13.07 15.51 6.64
CA PRO A 99 -13.55 16.42 7.68
C PRO A 99 -13.54 15.80 9.09
N GLU A 100 -13.84 14.51 9.17
CA GLU A 100 -13.92 13.73 10.42
C GLU A 100 -12.57 13.21 10.92
N TYR A 101 -11.48 13.52 10.22
CA TYR A 101 -10.16 12.89 10.46
C TYR A 101 -9.70 12.98 11.92
N LYS A 102 -9.83 14.13 12.58
CA LYS A 102 -9.38 14.30 13.97
C LYS A 102 -10.09 13.35 14.94
N ASP A 103 -11.36 13.11 14.74
CA ASP A 103 -12.15 12.16 15.54
C ASP A 103 -11.73 10.72 15.21
N MET A 104 -11.58 10.40 13.92
CA MET A 104 -11.07 9.11 13.45
C MET A 104 -9.70 8.81 14.02
N GLU A 105 -8.79 9.77 13.96
CA GLU A 105 -7.41 9.66 14.47
C GLU A 105 -7.40 9.35 15.96
N GLY A 106 -8.21 10.05 16.74
CA GLY A 106 -8.36 9.81 18.17
C GLY A 106 -8.87 8.40 18.48
N LYS A 107 -9.90 7.94 17.75
CA LYS A 107 -10.44 6.58 17.87
C LYS A 107 -9.43 5.52 17.49
N MET A 108 -8.76 5.66 16.35
CA MET A 108 -7.70 4.76 15.92
C MET A 108 -6.60 4.66 16.99
N ARG A 109 -6.10 5.81 17.49
CA ARG A 109 -5.08 5.84 18.53
C ARG A 109 -5.52 5.10 19.79
N SER A 110 -6.75 5.38 20.28
CA SER A 110 -7.25 4.80 21.53
C SER A 110 -7.37 3.28 21.47
N VAL A 111 -7.74 2.74 20.31
CA VAL A 111 -7.93 1.31 20.09
C VAL A 111 -6.59 0.62 19.80
N TRP A 112 -5.85 1.12 18.81
CA TRP A 112 -4.66 0.43 18.28
C TRP A 112 -3.51 0.34 19.29
N GLN A 113 -3.35 1.35 20.16
CA GLN A 113 -2.30 1.32 21.20
C GLN A 113 -2.48 0.20 22.25
N GLN A 114 -3.68 -0.39 22.34
CA GLN A 114 -3.98 -1.45 23.31
C GLN A 114 -3.83 -2.86 22.70
N GLN A 115 -3.65 -2.95 21.39
CA GLN A 115 -3.54 -4.22 20.68
C GLN A 115 -2.15 -4.83 20.86
N GLN A 116 -2.09 -6.14 21.04
CA GLN A 116 -0.87 -6.89 21.32
C GLN A 116 -0.49 -7.89 20.21
N LEU A 117 -1.51 -8.40 19.50
CA LEU A 117 -1.33 -9.35 18.41
C LEU A 117 -1.43 -8.69 17.03
N THR A 118 -1.82 -7.41 17.00
CA THR A 118 -1.93 -6.64 15.76
C THR A 118 -0.86 -5.56 15.70
N SER A 119 -0.20 -5.44 14.55
CA SER A 119 0.77 -4.39 14.24
C SER A 119 0.29 -3.57 13.05
N TYR A 120 0.64 -2.29 13.01
CA TYR A 120 0.24 -1.39 11.94
C TYR A 120 1.44 -0.87 11.17
N CYS A 121 1.37 -0.95 9.84
CA CYS A 121 2.30 -0.33 8.91
C CYS A 121 1.55 0.76 8.13
N LEU A 122 1.74 2.02 8.54
CA LEU A 122 1.09 3.19 7.95
C LEU A 122 2.11 3.88 7.04
N TYR A 123 1.84 3.92 5.75
CA TYR A 123 2.80 4.47 4.80
C TYR A 123 2.13 5.38 3.78
N GLY A 124 2.92 6.23 3.13
CA GLY A 124 2.42 7.17 2.15
C GLY A 124 3.53 7.96 1.48
N SER A 125 3.22 8.50 0.31
CA SER A 125 4.16 9.20 -0.55
C SER A 125 4.38 10.67 -0.15
N LYS A 126 3.42 11.30 0.54
CA LYS A 126 3.48 12.74 0.90
C LYS A 126 4.16 12.93 2.26
N ARG A 127 5.50 12.98 2.24
CA ARG A 127 6.36 13.05 3.42
C ARG A 127 5.92 14.11 4.45
N ASN A 128 5.65 15.34 4.01
CA ASN A 128 5.27 16.44 4.93
C ASN A 128 3.94 16.17 5.63
N MET A 129 2.97 15.58 4.94
CA MET A 129 1.69 15.21 5.56
C MET A 129 1.87 14.10 6.58
N MET A 130 2.66 13.06 6.27
CA MET A 130 2.98 11.99 7.20
C MET A 130 3.71 12.53 8.43
N LEU A 131 4.68 13.43 8.26
CA LEU A 131 5.36 14.09 9.39
C LEU A 131 4.39 14.90 10.26
N ASN A 132 3.43 15.59 9.68
CA ASN A 132 2.42 16.32 10.45
C ASN A 132 1.54 15.39 11.30
N ILE A 133 1.24 14.19 10.81
CA ILE A 133 0.47 13.20 11.55
C ILE A 133 1.27 12.66 12.75
N PHE A 134 2.54 12.28 12.55
CA PHE A 134 3.31 11.53 13.56
C PHE A 134 4.25 12.36 14.42
N ASN A 135 4.65 13.55 13.99
CA ASN A 135 5.60 14.42 14.71
C ASN A 135 4.98 15.69 15.29
N ASN A 136 3.72 16.00 14.96
CA ASN A 136 3.04 17.13 15.56
C ASN A 136 2.53 16.76 16.96
N SER A 137 2.97 17.49 17.99
CA SER A 137 2.59 17.25 19.40
C SER A 137 1.08 17.36 19.66
N ASN A 138 0.34 18.05 18.80
CA ASN A 138 -1.11 18.20 18.89
C ASN A 138 -1.89 17.09 18.17
N SER A 139 -1.19 16.17 17.48
CA SER A 139 -1.82 15.03 16.80
C SER A 139 -1.99 13.85 17.76
N PRO A 140 -3.13 13.16 17.77
CA PRO A 140 -3.28 11.90 18.50
C PRO A 140 -2.20 10.86 18.16
N PHE A 141 -1.71 10.82 16.93
CA PHE A 141 -0.63 9.91 16.52
C PHE A 141 0.78 10.37 16.89
N TYR A 142 0.92 11.48 17.61
CA TYR A 142 2.24 11.91 18.08
C TYR A 142 2.98 10.78 18.80
N ARG A 143 4.17 10.42 18.30
CA ARG A 143 4.99 9.32 18.84
C ARG A 143 4.26 7.97 18.96
N PHE A 144 3.33 7.70 18.05
CA PHE A 144 2.59 6.44 18.09
C PHE A 144 3.44 5.23 17.70
N GLY A 145 4.43 5.40 16.88
CA GLY A 145 5.30 4.33 16.42
C GLY A 145 6.65 4.84 15.94
N GLN A 146 7.43 3.95 15.38
CA GLN A 146 8.70 4.28 14.74
C GLN A 146 8.46 4.86 13.34
N VAL A 147 9.02 6.04 13.09
CA VAL A 147 9.01 6.65 11.75
C VAL A 147 10.24 6.18 10.97
N ILE A 148 10.00 5.57 9.81
CA ILE A 148 11.05 5.09 8.91
C ILE A 148 10.98 5.90 7.62
N PHE A 149 12.10 6.52 7.25
CA PHE A 149 12.23 7.22 5.98
C PHE A 149 12.86 6.30 4.95
N MET A 150 12.08 5.92 3.94
CA MET A 150 12.62 5.19 2.79
C MET A 150 13.52 6.12 1.98
N GLN A 151 14.78 5.72 1.82
CA GLN A 151 15.73 6.41 0.96
C GLN A 151 15.59 5.92 -0.49
N LYS A 152 16.12 6.69 -1.44
CA LYS A 152 16.26 6.20 -2.81
C LYS A 152 17.12 4.92 -2.79
N ILE A 153 16.77 3.97 -3.66
CA ILE A 153 17.59 2.77 -3.87
C ILE A 153 18.93 3.23 -4.47
N ALA A 154 20.02 2.80 -3.85
CA ALA A 154 21.34 3.23 -4.26
C ALA A 154 21.76 2.59 -5.61
N LYS A 155 22.64 3.28 -6.33
CA LYS A 155 23.10 2.90 -7.67
C LYS A 155 23.70 1.50 -7.73
N GLU A 156 24.44 1.10 -6.68
CA GLU A 156 25.04 -0.22 -6.54
C GLU A 156 24.03 -1.37 -6.53
N HIS A 157 22.77 -1.10 -6.19
CA HIS A 157 21.67 -2.08 -6.28
C HIS A 157 20.96 -2.01 -7.62
N TRP A 158 20.85 -0.81 -8.20
CA TRP A 158 20.18 -0.64 -9.48
C TRP A 158 20.97 -1.23 -10.65
N VAL A 159 22.30 -1.04 -10.71
CA VAL A 159 23.09 -1.49 -11.85
C VAL A 159 22.99 -2.99 -12.05
N PRO A 160 23.23 -3.87 -11.05
CA PRO A 160 23.05 -5.31 -11.22
C PRO A 160 21.63 -5.72 -11.58
N PHE A 161 20.63 -5.02 -11.03
CA PHE A 161 19.23 -5.28 -11.34
C PHE A 161 18.91 -5.00 -12.82
N ILE A 162 19.39 -3.86 -13.37
CA ILE A 162 19.21 -3.50 -14.77
C ILE A 162 19.86 -4.54 -15.68
N LEU A 163 21.12 -4.88 -15.42
CA LEU A 163 21.86 -5.88 -16.20
C LEU A 163 21.10 -7.22 -16.25
N SER A 164 20.73 -7.74 -15.08
CA SER A 164 19.99 -9.00 -14.98
C SER A 164 18.61 -8.94 -15.66
N SER A 165 17.93 -7.78 -15.60
CA SER A 165 16.61 -7.63 -16.22
C SER A 165 16.67 -7.63 -17.75
N PHE A 166 17.69 -7.01 -18.34
CA PHE A 166 17.92 -7.07 -19.79
C PHE A 166 18.31 -8.48 -20.23
N GLU A 167 19.22 -9.14 -19.52
CA GLU A 167 19.67 -10.49 -19.81
C GLU A 167 18.52 -11.51 -19.82
N LYS A 168 17.63 -11.46 -18.83
CA LYS A 168 16.44 -12.32 -18.75
C LYS A 168 15.53 -12.26 -19.99
N THR A 169 15.59 -11.17 -20.73
CA THR A 169 14.80 -10.97 -21.95
C THR A 169 15.60 -11.19 -23.23
N GLY A 170 16.83 -11.72 -23.13
CA GLY A 170 17.70 -11.98 -24.26
C GLY A 170 18.36 -10.73 -24.86
N LYS A 171 18.29 -9.58 -24.16
CA LYS A 171 18.95 -8.34 -24.57
C LYS A 171 20.15 -8.04 -23.69
N ARG A 172 21.08 -7.24 -24.19
CA ARG A 172 22.28 -6.85 -23.45
C ARG A 172 22.36 -5.34 -23.26
N ILE A 173 22.80 -4.95 -22.09
CA ILE A 173 23.16 -3.58 -21.76
C ILE A 173 24.51 -3.58 -21.04
N SER A 174 25.40 -2.67 -21.37
CA SER A 174 26.69 -2.57 -20.66
C SER A 174 26.50 -1.94 -19.27
N GLU A 175 27.42 -2.24 -18.36
CA GLU A 175 27.45 -1.64 -17.02
C GLU A 175 27.54 -0.11 -17.10
N SER A 176 28.26 0.43 -18.10
CA SER A 176 28.36 1.88 -18.32
C SER A 176 27.02 2.51 -18.66
N PHE A 177 26.20 1.89 -19.51
CA PHE A 177 24.84 2.38 -19.79
C PHE A 177 23.91 2.22 -18.60
N ALA A 178 23.95 1.09 -17.89
CA ALA A 178 23.16 0.89 -16.69
C ALA A 178 23.49 1.93 -15.61
N SER A 179 24.78 2.20 -15.41
CA SER A 179 25.27 3.26 -14.52
C SER A 179 24.77 4.64 -14.94
N ARG A 180 24.86 4.96 -16.23
CA ARG A 180 24.41 6.25 -16.79
C ARG A 180 22.90 6.45 -16.68
N ILE A 181 22.08 5.39 -16.80
CA ILE A 181 20.64 5.46 -16.51
C ILE A 181 20.43 5.97 -15.08
N CYS A 182 21.13 5.36 -14.10
CA CYS A 182 21.01 5.77 -12.69
C CYS A 182 21.38 7.24 -12.48
N ASP A 183 22.45 7.71 -13.13
CA ASP A 183 22.94 9.07 -12.98
C ASP A 183 21.97 10.11 -13.57
N VAL A 184 21.46 9.86 -14.77
CA VAL A 184 20.56 10.78 -15.47
C VAL A 184 19.25 11.01 -14.71
N VAL A 185 18.72 9.97 -14.07
CA VAL A 185 17.47 10.08 -13.31
C VAL A 185 17.69 10.14 -11.79
N GLU A 186 18.94 10.34 -11.34
CA GLU A 186 19.31 10.43 -9.92
C GLU A 186 18.74 9.28 -9.08
N CYS A 187 18.75 8.06 -9.60
CA CYS A 187 18.18 6.87 -8.97
C CYS A 187 16.70 7.01 -8.57
N HIS A 188 15.95 7.89 -9.20
CA HIS A 188 14.51 7.98 -8.94
C HIS A 188 13.79 6.78 -9.54
N SER A 189 13.23 5.91 -8.70
CA SER A 189 12.75 4.58 -9.06
C SER A 189 11.76 4.57 -10.23
N TRP A 190 10.81 5.51 -10.26
CA TRP A 190 9.82 5.59 -11.34
C TRP A 190 10.47 5.98 -12.68
N TYR A 191 11.25 7.07 -12.69
CA TYR A 191 11.92 7.53 -13.91
C TYR A 191 12.95 6.51 -14.41
N LEU A 192 13.64 5.83 -13.49
CA LEU A 192 14.60 4.79 -13.83
C LEU A 192 13.91 3.63 -14.55
N GLN A 193 12.79 3.15 -14.03
CA GLN A 193 12.03 2.08 -14.67
C GLN A 193 11.47 2.51 -16.02
N GLN A 194 10.96 3.74 -16.15
CA GLN A 194 10.47 4.26 -17.44
C GLN A 194 11.60 4.36 -18.46
N LEU A 195 12.76 4.90 -18.07
CA LEU A 195 13.91 5.00 -18.97
C LEU A 195 14.42 3.61 -19.40
N CYS A 196 14.53 2.67 -18.47
CA CYS A 196 14.87 1.29 -18.77
C CYS A 196 13.87 0.65 -19.75
N TYR A 197 12.57 0.86 -19.54
CA TYR A 197 11.53 0.34 -20.42
C TYR A 197 11.66 0.88 -21.85
N PHE A 198 11.83 2.18 -22.03
CA PHE A 198 12.00 2.76 -23.38
C PHE A 198 13.30 2.29 -24.04
N ILE A 199 14.43 2.30 -23.34
CA ILE A 199 15.69 1.77 -23.88
C ILE A 199 15.51 0.30 -24.26
N TRP A 200 14.93 -0.51 -23.40
CA TRP A 200 14.67 -1.91 -23.67
C TRP A 200 13.76 -2.11 -24.89
N SER A 201 12.68 -1.31 -25.04
CA SER A 201 11.74 -1.44 -26.15
C SER A 201 12.39 -1.13 -27.52
N PHE A 202 13.33 -0.19 -27.56
CA PHE A 202 14.07 0.17 -28.79
C PHE A 202 15.28 -0.73 -29.05
N THR A 203 15.73 -1.50 -28.08
CA THR A 203 16.87 -2.41 -28.22
C THR A 203 16.45 -3.68 -28.96
N VAL A 204 17.19 -4.06 -30.01
CA VAL A 204 17.02 -5.36 -30.68
C VAL A 204 17.82 -6.43 -29.95
N SER A 205 19.11 -6.26 -29.80
CA SER A 205 20.02 -7.23 -29.14
C SER A 205 20.89 -6.60 -28.07
N GLU A 206 21.45 -5.42 -28.34
CA GLU A 206 22.35 -4.71 -27.45
C GLU A 206 22.08 -3.19 -27.48
N VAL A 207 22.21 -2.55 -26.32
CA VAL A 207 21.99 -1.10 -26.19
C VAL A 207 23.15 -0.34 -26.87
N THR A 208 22.76 0.59 -27.76
CA THR A 208 23.68 1.53 -28.41
C THR A 208 23.43 2.96 -27.91
N GLU A 209 24.32 3.88 -28.25
CA GLU A 209 24.16 5.31 -27.90
C GLU A 209 22.90 5.93 -28.54
N GLU A 210 22.56 5.50 -29.77
CA GLU A 210 21.33 5.96 -30.46
C GLU A 210 20.09 5.50 -29.68
N VAL A 211 20.05 4.23 -29.28
CA VAL A 211 18.94 3.64 -28.52
C VAL A 211 18.79 4.33 -27.16
N PHE A 212 19.93 4.55 -26.47
CA PHE A 212 19.91 5.28 -25.20
C PHE A 212 19.33 6.69 -25.35
N SER A 213 19.79 7.41 -26.37
CA SER A 213 19.34 8.78 -26.67
C SER A 213 17.85 8.85 -27.02
N LEU A 214 17.34 7.85 -27.77
CA LEU A 214 15.93 7.73 -28.10
C LEU A 214 15.09 7.48 -26.84
N GLY A 215 15.52 6.55 -25.97
CA GLY A 215 14.85 6.26 -24.71
C GLY A 215 14.78 7.48 -23.79
N LEU A 216 15.88 8.23 -23.70
CA LEU A 216 15.93 9.45 -22.88
C LEU A 216 14.95 10.52 -23.37
N LYS A 217 14.83 10.72 -24.68
CA LYS A 217 13.86 11.68 -25.26
C LYS A 217 12.42 11.35 -24.90
N GLN A 218 12.08 10.05 -24.78
CA GLN A 218 10.71 9.63 -24.42
C GLN A 218 10.35 9.93 -22.96
N VAL A 219 11.33 9.95 -22.06
CA VAL A 219 11.10 10.24 -20.64
C VAL A 219 10.99 11.75 -20.38
N LEU A 220 11.61 12.58 -21.24
CA LEU A 220 11.64 14.03 -21.11
C LEU A 220 10.46 14.74 -21.79
N ASN A 221 9.69 14.04 -22.63
CA ASN A 221 8.46 14.53 -23.27
C ASN A 221 7.22 14.13 -22.45
#